data_b0d0468a953910af5cdf2278341c6f78
#
_entry.id   b0d0468a953910af5cdf2278341c6f78
#
_cell.length_a   1.000
_cell.length_b   1.000
_cell.length_c   1.000
_cell.angle_alpha   90.00
_cell.angle_beta   90.00
_cell.angle_gamma   90.00
#
_symmetry.space_group_name_H-M   'P 1'
#
loop_
_entity.id
_entity.type
_entity.pdbx_description
1 polymer ?
#
loop_
_entity_poly.entity_id
_entity_poly.type
_entity_poly.pdbx_seq_one_letter_code
_entity_poly.pdbx_strand_id
1 'polypeptide(L)'
;YFQLAFARKPEYMERSTDTEFSIQNYREVDRRLAAYERIAAKAEKILKELDKKAVPAFFQLVYYNVKGAALVNQMTLAGQKNRFYAAQQRATANLMKDKVKVYGDSLELITEQYNSLLDGKWKGMMSLIHGGARSFGRAKVNSVLLAPIPTLGVSCEGEDNNKGRLNIHTIPCFNKYKPGSSYIDVFNKGTGILKWKATPSASWIQVDKTSGTTSYEDRITV
;
A
#
# COMPACT_ATOMS: atom_id res chain seq x y z
N TYR A 1 -4.35 18.08 0.54
CA TYR A 1 -3.64 17.49 1.68
C TYR A 1 -4.55 17.42 2.91
N PHE A 2 -5.04 18.53 3.42
CA PHE A 2 -5.84 18.56 4.66
C PHE A 2 -7.06 17.65 4.62
N GLN A 3 -7.80 17.59 3.53
CA GLN A 3 -8.93 16.66 3.37
C GLN A 3 -8.53 15.19 3.55
N LEU A 4 -7.38 14.78 3.01
CA LEU A 4 -6.86 13.42 3.20
C LEU A 4 -6.37 13.17 4.63
N ALA A 5 -5.74 14.16 5.26
CA ALA A 5 -5.24 14.06 6.61
C ALA A 5 -6.38 14.01 7.64
N PHE A 6 -7.43 14.81 7.44
CA PHE A 6 -8.60 14.81 8.31
C PHE A 6 -9.48 13.56 8.20
N ALA A 7 -9.42 12.85 7.06
CA ALA A 7 -10.16 11.61 6.91
C ALA A 7 -9.72 10.57 7.97
N ARG A 8 -8.50 10.69 8.49
CA ARG A 8 -8.03 9.90 9.62
C ARG A 8 -6.86 10.61 10.31
N LYS A 9 -7.01 10.89 11.59
CA LYS A 9 -5.93 11.49 12.37
C LYS A 9 -4.75 10.52 12.49
N PRO A 10 -3.50 11.01 12.42
CA PRO A 10 -2.30 10.17 12.55
C PRO A 10 -2.29 9.32 13.82
N GLU A 11 -2.86 9.81 14.91
CA GLU A 11 -2.93 9.11 16.19
C GLU A 11 -3.69 7.80 16.15
N TYR A 12 -4.64 7.64 15.21
CA TYR A 12 -5.35 6.39 15.02
C TYR A 12 -4.53 5.34 14.27
N MET A 13 -3.51 5.76 13.52
CA MET A 13 -2.60 4.86 12.83
C MET A 13 -1.54 4.26 13.77
N GLU A 14 -1.24 4.92 14.89
CA GLU A 14 -0.27 4.43 15.89
C GLU A 14 -0.82 3.31 16.78
N ARG A 15 -2.14 3.28 17.00
CA ARG A 15 -2.77 2.41 17.99
C ARG A 15 -3.20 1.06 17.49
N SER A 16 -3.28 0.88 16.18
CA SER A 16 -3.70 -0.37 15.56
C SER A 16 -2.65 -0.85 14.57
N THR A 17 -2.44 -2.16 14.52
CA THR A 17 -1.58 -2.79 13.52
C THR A 17 -2.12 -2.59 12.10
N ASP A 18 -3.44 -2.50 11.96
CA ASP A 18 -4.13 -2.32 10.68
C ASP A 18 -5.05 -1.10 10.73
N THR A 19 -5.20 -0.46 9.59
CA THR A 19 -6.14 0.64 9.40
C THR A 19 -7.52 0.08 9.07
N GLU A 20 -8.56 0.93 9.12
CA GLU A 20 -9.91 0.58 8.68
C GLU A 20 -10.07 0.57 7.16
N PHE A 21 -9.04 1.03 6.41
CA PHE A 21 -9.09 1.01 4.94
C PHE A 21 -9.01 -0.41 4.41
N SER A 22 -10.01 -0.80 3.64
CA SER A 22 -10.05 -2.12 3.04
C SER A 22 -9.00 -2.28 1.94
N ILE A 23 -8.27 -3.40 2.00
CA ILE A 23 -7.34 -3.81 0.95
C ILE A 23 -8.12 -4.34 -0.26
N GLN A 24 -9.23 -5.01 -0.02
CA GLN A 24 -9.98 -5.73 -1.04
C GLN A 24 -11.16 -4.93 -1.58
N ASN A 25 -11.99 -4.39 -0.68
CA ASN A 25 -13.23 -3.75 -1.08
C ASN A 25 -12.98 -2.32 -1.58
N TYR A 26 -13.63 -1.95 -2.67
CA TYR A 26 -13.67 -0.60 -3.25
C TYR A 26 -12.28 0.01 -3.54
N ARG A 27 -11.22 -0.79 -3.50
CA ARG A 27 -9.83 -0.34 -3.69
C ARG A 27 -9.45 0.85 -2.77
N GLU A 28 -9.94 0.86 -1.53
CA GLU A 28 -9.78 2.00 -0.62
C GLU A 28 -8.31 2.32 -0.36
N VAL A 29 -7.49 1.31 -0.06
CA VAL A 29 -6.05 1.48 0.15
C VAL A 29 -5.38 2.05 -1.09
N ASP A 30 -5.68 1.50 -2.28
CA ASP A 30 -5.04 1.94 -3.53
C ASP A 30 -5.41 3.37 -3.88
N ARG A 31 -6.69 3.73 -3.73
CA ARG A 31 -7.17 5.11 -3.98
C ARG A 31 -6.54 6.11 -3.02
N ARG A 32 -6.40 5.73 -1.74
CA ARG A 32 -5.75 6.58 -0.75
C ARG A 32 -4.28 6.80 -1.07
N LEU A 33 -3.54 5.73 -1.38
CA LEU A 33 -2.13 5.83 -1.76
C LEU A 33 -1.94 6.69 -3.01
N ALA A 34 -2.72 6.46 -4.07
CA ALA A 34 -2.67 7.25 -5.30
C ALA A 34 -2.98 8.74 -5.05
N ALA A 35 -3.88 9.06 -4.11
CA ALA A 35 -4.17 10.44 -3.76
C ALA A 35 -2.98 11.12 -3.07
N TYR A 36 -2.30 10.44 -2.14
CA TYR A 36 -1.09 10.95 -1.50
C TYR A 36 0.08 11.08 -2.48
N GLU A 37 0.28 10.11 -3.35
CA GLU A 37 1.32 10.14 -4.39
C GLU A 37 1.16 11.34 -5.32
N ARG A 38 -0.08 11.62 -5.79
CA ARG A 38 -0.36 12.81 -6.61
C ARG A 38 0.01 14.11 -5.91
N ILE A 39 -0.32 14.24 -4.62
CA ILE A 39 -0.04 15.45 -3.87
C ILE A 39 1.46 15.59 -3.61
N ALA A 40 2.13 14.48 -3.23
CA ALA A 40 3.56 14.45 -3.01
C ALA A 40 4.34 14.79 -4.28
N ALA A 41 3.94 14.23 -5.43
CA ALA A 41 4.55 14.55 -6.72
C ALA A 41 4.40 16.04 -7.11
N LYS A 42 3.22 16.64 -6.84
CA LYS A 42 3.01 18.09 -7.05
C LYS A 42 3.91 18.92 -6.15
N ALA A 43 4.01 18.56 -4.86
CA ALA A 43 4.87 19.29 -3.93
C ALA A 43 6.35 19.16 -4.31
N GLU A 44 6.77 17.98 -4.77
CA GLU A 44 8.14 17.75 -5.25
C GLU A 44 8.45 18.54 -6.52
N LYS A 45 7.49 18.63 -7.46
CA LYS A 45 7.65 19.47 -8.65
C LYS A 45 7.84 20.93 -8.29
N ILE A 46 6.97 21.48 -7.42
CA ILE A 46 7.08 22.88 -6.96
C ILE A 46 8.44 23.10 -6.28
N LEU A 47 8.87 22.20 -5.40
CA LEU A 47 10.16 22.31 -4.70
C LEU A 47 11.35 22.46 -5.67
N LYS A 48 11.31 21.74 -6.80
CA LYS A 48 12.37 21.80 -7.84
C LYS A 48 12.36 23.11 -8.66
N GLU A 49 11.21 23.76 -8.76
CA GLU A 49 11.00 24.97 -9.56
C GLU A 49 11.17 26.26 -8.74
N LEU A 50 11.24 26.16 -7.41
CA LEU A 50 11.35 27.31 -6.53
C LEU A 50 12.70 28.00 -6.57
N ASP A 51 12.70 29.34 -6.37
CA ASP A 51 13.94 30.08 -6.07
C ASP A 51 14.61 29.53 -4.81
N LYS A 52 15.94 29.43 -4.84
CA LYS A 52 16.77 28.87 -3.75
C LYS A 52 16.47 29.47 -2.40
N LYS A 53 16.11 30.79 -2.34
CA LYS A 53 15.78 31.47 -1.08
C LYS A 53 14.44 31.00 -0.49
N ALA A 54 13.50 30.55 -1.32
CA ALA A 54 12.20 30.08 -0.89
C ALA A 54 12.18 28.59 -0.52
N VAL A 55 13.17 27.83 -0.98
CA VAL A 55 13.24 26.37 -0.75
C VAL A 55 13.15 25.98 0.74
N PRO A 56 13.92 26.59 1.68
CA PRO A 56 13.84 26.17 3.08
C PRO A 56 12.47 26.37 3.71
N ALA A 57 11.82 27.50 3.42
CA ALA A 57 10.48 27.79 3.92
C ALA A 57 9.42 26.84 3.34
N PHE A 58 9.46 26.60 2.02
CA PHE A 58 8.56 25.64 1.40
C PHE A 58 8.77 24.22 1.88
N PHE A 59 10.03 23.80 2.04
CA PHE A 59 10.36 22.49 2.57
C PHE A 59 9.75 22.31 3.96
N GLN A 60 9.95 23.26 4.86
CA GLN A 60 9.46 23.20 6.23
C GLN A 60 7.92 23.23 6.32
N LEU A 61 7.28 24.18 5.64
CA LEU A 61 5.87 24.45 5.81
C LEU A 61 4.96 23.54 4.97
N VAL A 62 5.45 23.03 3.83
CA VAL A 62 4.62 22.30 2.86
C VAL A 62 5.19 20.92 2.56
N TYR A 63 6.42 20.86 2.03
CA TYR A 63 6.95 19.61 1.47
C TYR A 63 7.08 18.51 2.53
N TYR A 64 7.68 18.81 3.68
CA TYR A 64 7.86 17.85 4.77
C TYR A 64 6.51 17.29 5.25
N ASN A 65 5.51 18.14 5.44
CA ASN A 65 4.19 17.70 5.89
C ASN A 65 3.50 16.79 4.86
N VAL A 66 3.56 17.17 3.59
CA VAL A 66 2.93 16.41 2.51
C VAL A 66 3.65 15.09 2.24
N LYS A 67 4.97 15.15 2.10
CA LYS A 67 5.80 13.97 1.81
C LYS A 67 5.86 13.02 3.00
N GLY A 68 6.00 13.56 4.21
CA GLY A 68 5.98 12.77 5.45
C GLY A 68 4.67 12.02 5.63
N ALA A 69 3.52 12.70 5.46
CA ALA A 69 2.22 12.05 5.53
C ALA A 69 2.04 10.97 4.44
N ALA A 70 2.53 11.21 3.23
CA ALA A 70 2.52 10.21 2.16
C ALA A 70 3.34 8.97 2.55
N LEU A 71 4.57 9.16 3.05
CA LEU A 71 5.46 8.08 3.46
C LEU A 71 4.89 7.28 4.64
N VAL A 72 4.31 7.95 5.65
CA VAL A 72 3.64 7.27 6.77
C VAL A 72 2.49 6.39 6.27
N ASN A 73 1.63 6.92 5.37
CA ASN A 73 0.55 6.12 4.79
C ASN A 73 1.08 4.97 3.94
N GLN A 74 2.08 5.20 3.10
CA GLN A 74 2.73 4.15 2.29
C GLN A 74 3.32 3.05 3.17
N MET A 75 4.06 3.40 4.22
CA MET A 75 4.66 2.45 5.15
C MET A 75 3.59 1.64 5.91
N THR A 76 2.59 2.31 6.48
CA THR A 76 1.54 1.65 7.27
C THR A 76 0.69 0.72 6.42
N LEU A 77 0.25 1.19 5.25
CA LEU A 77 -0.60 0.41 4.35
C LEU A 77 0.18 -0.71 3.64
N ALA A 78 1.48 -0.54 3.38
CA ALA A 78 2.33 -1.64 2.92
C ALA A 78 2.47 -2.72 4.00
N GLY A 79 2.59 -2.33 5.27
CA GLY A 79 2.59 -3.27 6.41
C GLY A 79 1.27 -4.03 6.53
N GLN A 80 0.14 -3.33 6.40
CA GLN A 80 -1.19 -3.96 6.39
C GLN A 80 -1.34 -4.94 5.21
N LYS A 81 -0.96 -4.54 3.99
CA LYS A 81 -0.93 -5.42 2.82
C LYS A 81 -0.01 -6.62 3.04
N ASN A 82 1.17 -6.40 3.62
CA ASN A 82 2.10 -7.49 3.93
C ASN A 82 1.45 -8.55 4.82
N ARG A 83 0.84 -8.16 5.93
CA ARG A 83 0.20 -9.11 6.86
C ARG A 83 -0.96 -9.86 6.20
N PHE A 84 -1.78 -9.14 5.44
CA PHE A 84 -2.89 -9.72 4.69
C PHE A 84 -2.40 -10.75 3.64
N TYR A 85 -1.41 -10.38 2.84
CA TYR A 85 -0.85 -11.25 1.81
C TYR A 85 -0.02 -12.40 2.39
N ALA A 86 0.63 -12.19 3.53
CA ALA A 86 1.35 -13.25 4.23
C ALA A 86 0.40 -14.36 4.74
N ALA A 87 -0.79 -14.00 5.22
CA ALA A 87 -1.81 -14.97 5.61
C ALA A 87 -2.30 -15.82 4.41
N GLN A 88 -2.21 -15.30 3.20
CA GLN A 88 -2.50 -16.01 1.95
C GLN A 88 -1.28 -16.69 1.33
N GLN A 89 -0.10 -16.58 1.96
CA GLN A 89 1.16 -17.11 1.44
C GLN A 89 1.57 -16.53 0.08
N ARG A 90 1.19 -15.30 -0.24
CA ARG A 90 1.55 -14.64 -1.50
C ARG A 90 3.02 -14.22 -1.52
N ALA A 91 3.70 -14.42 -2.63
CA ALA A 91 5.07 -13.89 -2.84
C ALA A 91 5.12 -12.36 -2.70
N THR A 92 4.06 -11.66 -3.08
CA THR A 92 3.89 -10.21 -2.91
C THR A 92 4.05 -9.74 -1.47
N ALA A 93 3.81 -10.60 -0.46
CA ALA A 93 4.01 -10.24 0.94
C ALA A 93 5.46 -9.83 1.22
N ASN A 94 6.44 -10.56 0.68
CA ASN A 94 7.85 -10.22 0.84
C ASN A 94 8.19 -8.89 0.17
N LEU A 95 7.62 -8.61 -1.02
CA LEU A 95 7.77 -7.31 -1.68
C LEU A 95 7.19 -6.17 -0.83
N MET A 96 6.05 -6.37 -0.18
CA MET A 96 5.47 -5.36 0.73
C MET A 96 6.33 -5.13 1.96
N LYS A 97 6.98 -6.18 2.51
CA LYS A 97 7.96 -6.06 3.58
C LYS A 97 9.12 -5.14 3.20
N ASP A 98 9.68 -5.34 1.99
CA ASP A 98 10.77 -4.49 1.50
C ASP A 98 10.32 -3.04 1.29
N LYS A 99 9.11 -2.83 0.81
CA LYS A 99 8.51 -1.48 0.70
C LYS A 99 8.38 -0.79 2.05
N VAL A 100 7.99 -1.50 3.12
CA VAL A 100 7.94 -0.93 4.48
C VAL A 100 9.31 -0.39 4.90
N LYS A 101 10.39 -1.15 4.60
CA LYS A 101 11.75 -0.70 4.88
C LYS A 101 12.08 0.57 4.09
N VAL A 102 11.86 0.57 2.79
CA VAL A 102 12.17 1.72 1.90
C VAL A 102 11.42 2.98 2.33
N TYR A 103 10.14 2.87 2.65
CA TYR A 103 9.34 4.03 3.08
C TYR A 103 9.77 4.54 4.47
N GLY A 104 10.15 3.63 5.39
CA GLY A 104 10.69 4.00 6.68
C GLY A 104 12.03 4.74 6.54
N ASP A 105 12.97 4.21 5.76
CA ASP A 105 14.27 4.85 5.47
C ASP A 105 14.07 6.24 4.84
N SER A 106 13.11 6.36 3.90
CA SER A 106 12.78 7.63 3.26
C SER A 106 12.19 8.66 4.25
N LEU A 107 11.39 8.21 5.21
CA LEU A 107 10.82 9.07 6.23
C LEU A 107 11.89 9.59 7.20
N GLU A 108 12.84 8.73 7.59
CA GLU A 108 14.00 9.12 8.37
C GLU A 108 14.82 10.18 7.63
N LEU A 109 15.12 9.93 6.36
CA LEU A 109 15.91 10.84 5.51
C LEU A 109 15.29 12.24 5.40
N ILE A 110 13.98 12.35 5.11
CA ILE A 110 13.35 13.67 5.00
C ILE A 110 13.26 14.39 6.36
N THR A 111 13.21 13.63 7.45
CA THR A 111 13.23 14.17 8.82
C THR A 111 14.61 14.75 9.16
N GLU A 112 15.69 14.07 8.77
CA GLU A 112 17.04 14.58 8.87
C GLU A 112 17.26 15.83 8.03
N GLN A 113 16.75 15.83 6.78
CA GLN A 113 16.77 17.00 5.91
C GLN A 113 16.06 18.20 6.53
N TYR A 114 14.89 17.99 7.17
CA TYR A 114 14.18 19.05 7.89
C TYR A 114 15.04 19.64 9.02
N ASN A 115 15.60 18.79 9.84
CA ASN A 115 16.37 19.21 11.01
C ASN A 115 17.71 19.88 10.64
N SER A 116 18.23 19.65 9.43
CA SER A 116 19.47 20.25 8.92
C SER A 116 19.23 21.56 8.15
N LEU A 117 17.99 21.97 7.89
CA LEU A 117 17.70 23.20 7.17
C LEU A 117 18.34 24.42 7.85
N LEU A 118 18.89 25.35 7.03
CA LEU A 118 19.48 26.62 7.47
C LEU A 118 20.54 26.39 8.58
N ASP A 119 21.51 25.53 8.28
CA ASP A 119 22.62 25.17 9.18
C ASP A 119 22.14 24.58 10.53
N GLY A 120 21.01 23.85 10.48
CA GLY A 120 20.46 23.19 11.66
C GLY A 120 19.61 24.10 12.55
N LYS A 121 19.13 25.25 12.04
CA LYS A 121 18.23 26.15 12.78
C LYS A 121 17.05 25.41 13.45
N TRP A 122 16.56 24.33 12.82
CA TRP A 122 15.42 23.55 13.26
C TRP A 122 15.83 22.20 13.86
N LYS A 123 17.09 22.03 14.22
CA LYS A 123 17.62 20.76 14.75
C LYS A 123 16.83 20.29 15.96
N GLY A 124 16.30 19.06 15.87
CA GLY A 124 15.54 18.41 16.94
C GLY A 124 14.06 18.83 17.02
N MET A 125 13.57 19.71 16.14
CA MET A 125 12.14 20.05 16.11
C MET A 125 11.27 18.93 15.58
N MET A 126 11.74 18.20 14.55
CA MET A 126 11.05 17.02 14.05
C MET A 126 11.73 15.76 14.55
N SER A 127 10.91 14.86 15.09
CA SER A 127 11.35 13.55 15.56
C SER A 127 10.29 12.51 15.22
N LEU A 128 10.72 11.34 14.81
CA LEU A 128 9.85 10.17 14.62
C LEU A 128 9.56 9.48 15.95
N ILE A 129 10.30 9.84 17.00
CA ILE A 129 10.16 9.31 18.35
C ILE A 129 9.67 10.45 19.25
N HIS A 130 8.42 10.40 19.65
CA HIS A 130 7.86 11.32 20.64
C HIS A 130 7.79 10.64 22.00
N GLY A 131 8.50 11.18 22.98
CA GLY A 131 8.55 10.88 24.40
C GLY A 131 7.89 9.60 24.90
N GLY A 132 8.60 8.51 24.98
CA GLY A 132 8.08 7.22 25.42
C GLY A 132 7.54 6.37 24.27
N ALA A 133 6.53 5.54 24.47
CA ALA A 133 6.11 4.47 23.57
C ALA A 133 5.38 4.88 22.26
N ARG A 134 5.33 6.15 21.90
CA ARG A 134 4.63 6.63 20.71
C ARG A 134 5.64 7.10 19.66
N SER A 135 6.15 6.16 18.90
CA SER A 135 6.96 6.45 17.70
C SER A 135 6.17 6.12 16.45
N PHE A 136 6.37 6.87 15.37
CA PHE A 136 6.06 6.39 14.02
C PHE A 136 7.06 5.31 13.63
N GLY A 137 7.09 4.24 14.43
CA GLY A 137 7.92 3.09 14.19
C GLY A 137 7.54 2.39 12.89
N ARG A 138 8.46 1.58 12.40
CA ARG A 138 8.20 0.79 11.19
C ARG A 138 7.03 -0.15 11.43
N ALA A 139 6.15 -0.27 10.44
CA ALA A 139 5.02 -1.18 10.49
C ALA A 139 5.51 -2.63 10.69
N LYS A 140 4.81 -3.39 11.53
CA LYS A 140 5.08 -4.81 11.72
C LYS A 140 4.83 -5.57 10.43
N VAL A 141 5.73 -6.48 10.09
CA VAL A 141 5.68 -7.26 8.85
C VAL A 141 5.99 -8.74 9.11
N ASN A 142 5.43 -9.60 8.27
CA ASN A 142 5.69 -11.03 8.25
C ASN A 142 6.57 -11.39 7.04
N SER A 143 7.33 -12.47 7.16
CA SER A 143 8.03 -13.09 6.03
C SER A 143 7.31 -14.35 5.61
N VAL A 144 7.23 -14.59 4.31
CA VAL A 144 6.65 -15.80 3.73
C VAL A 144 7.77 -16.65 3.16
N LEU A 145 7.80 -17.92 3.57
CA LEU A 145 8.65 -18.92 2.94
C LEU A 145 7.95 -19.40 1.67
N LEU A 146 8.55 -19.11 0.53
CA LEU A 146 7.98 -19.44 -0.78
C LEU A 146 8.25 -20.91 -1.14
N ALA A 147 7.29 -21.54 -1.79
CA ALA A 147 7.52 -22.85 -2.41
C ALA A 147 8.66 -22.75 -3.45
N PRO A 148 9.45 -23.84 -3.64
CA PRO A 148 10.59 -23.82 -4.56
C PRO A 148 10.19 -23.74 -6.03
N ILE A 149 8.91 -23.94 -6.35
CA ILE A 149 8.34 -23.87 -7.70
C ILE A 149 7.16 -22.91 -7.72
N PRO A 150 6.80 -22.34 -8.90
CA PRO A 150 5.60 -21.52 -9.04
C PRO A 150 4.37 -22.27 -8.57
N THR A 151 3.62 -21.66 -7.65
CA THR A 151 2.45 -22.30 -7.03
C THR A 151 1.27 -21.34 -7.08
N LEU A 152 0.18 -21.79 -7.71
CA LEU A 152 -1.02 -20.98 -7.90
C LEU A 152 -1.74 -20.71 -6.58
N GLY A 153 -2.12 -19.48 -6.37
CA GLY A 153 -3.11 -19.03 -5.40
C GLY A 153 -4.14 -18.13 -6.07
N VAL A 154 -5.36 -18.13 -5.54
CA VAL A 154 -6.49 -17.32 -6.03
C VAL A 154 -7.17 -16.66 -4.85
N SER A 155 -7.70 -15.45 -5.03
CA SER A 155 -8.54 -14.76 -4.07
C SER A 155 -9.50 -13.84 -4.80
N CYS A 156 -10.74 -13.74 -4.34
CA CYS A 156 -11.76 -12.87 -4.92
C CYS A 156 -11.93 -11.58 -4.13
N GLU A 157 -12.52 -10.58 -4.78
CA GLU A 157 -12.91 -9.36 -4.11
C GLU A 157 -13.81 -9.66 -2.91
N GLY A 158 -13.55 -9.03 -1.77
CA GLY A 158 -14.34 -9.19 -0.55
C GLY A 158 -14.04 -10.44 0.28
N GLU A 159 -13.16 -11.33 -0.16
CA GLU A 159 -12.77 -12.50 0.65
C GLU A 159 -11.83 -12.11 1.78
N ASP A 160 -12.20 -12.46 3.00
CA ASP A 160 -11.29 -12.42 4.13
C ASP A 160 -10.42 -13.70 4.19
N ASN A 161 -9.30 -13.61 4.90
CA ASN A 161 -8.30 -14.69 4.95
C ASN A 161 -8.78 -15.96 5.67
N ASN A 162 -9.96 -15.97 6.26
CA ASN A 162 -10.44 -17.06 7.10
C ASN A 162 -11.30 -18.10 6.35
N LYS A 163 -11.54 -17.91 5.06
CA LYS A 163 -12.34 -18.85 4.28
C LYS A 163 -11.47 -19.86 3.59
N GLY A 164 -11.25 -20.95 4.25
CA GLY A 164 -10.59 -21.74 3.45
C GLY A 164 -10.38 -23.18 3.40
N ARG A 165 -11.17 -24.06 3.91
CA ARG A 165 -10.95 -25.50 3.71
C ARG A 165 -11.37 -26.05 2.35
N LEU A 166 -12.01 -25.28 1.48
CA LEU A 166 -12.66 -25.84 0.27
C LEU A 166 -12.20 -25.25 -1.05
N ASN A 167 -11.20 -24.43 -1.16
CA ASN A 167 -10.79 -23.78 -2.43
C ASN A 167 -11.95 -23.21 -3.29
N ILE A 168 -13.06 -22.85 -2.63
CA ILE A 168 -14.21 -22.23 -3.26
C ILE A 168 -14.12 -20.74 -2.98
N HIS A 169 -13.97 -19.97 -4.05
CA HIS A 169 -13.91 -18.53 -4.02
C HIS A 169 -15.21 -17.96 -4.52
N THR A 170 -15.75 -16.95 -3.84
CA THR A 170 -17.01 -16.33 -4.19
C THR A 170 -16.82 -14.85 -4.44
N ILE A 171 -17.12 -14.39 -5.62
CA ILE A 171 -17.19 -12.96 -5.94
C ILE A 171 -18.52 -12.35 -5.49
N PRO A 172 -18.59 -11.04 -5.20
CA PRO A 172 -19.83 -10.37 -4.91
C PRO A 172 -20.87 -10.55 -6.02
N CYS A 173 -22.16 -10.62 -5.64
CA CYS A 173 -23.24 -10.77 -6.60
C CYS A 173 -23.33 -9.56 -7.53
N PHE A 174 -23.45 -9.82 -8.82
CA PHE A 174 -23.71 -8.79 -9.82
C PHE A 174 -25.19 -8.38 -9.77
N ASN A 175 -25.43 -7.08 -9.86
CA ASN A 175 -26.79 -6.52 -9.87
C ASN A 175 -27.08 -5.90 -11.23
N LYS A 176 -28.14 -6.36 -11.91
CA LYS A 176 -28.55 -5.84 -13.23
C LYS A 176 -28.94 -4.36 -13.23
N TYR A 177 -29.33 -3.83 -12.08
CA TYR A 177 -29.72 -2.40 -11.95
C TYR A 177 -28.55 -1.48 -11.61
N LYS A 178 -27.45 -2.04 -11.14
CA LYS A 178 -26.21 -1.31 -10.87
C LYS A 178 -25.06 -2.09 -11.48
N PRO A 179 -24.78 -1.85 -12.77
CA PRO A 179 -23.63 -2.48 -13.43
C PRO A 179 -22.35 -2.23 -12.63
N GLY A 180 -21.58 -3.25 -12.43
CA GLY A 180 -20.33 -3.20 -11.71
C GLY A 180 -19.42 -4.30 -12.19
N SER A 181 -18.15 -4.18 -11.88
CA SER A 181 -17.16 -5.23 -12.07
C SER A 181 -16.67 -5.71 -10.73
N SER A 182 -16.27 -6.96 -10.67
CA SER A 182 -15.53 -7.53 -9.57
C SER A 182 -14.17 -8.00 -10.03
N TYR A 183 -13.30 -8.43 -9.13
CA TYR A 183 -12.00 -8.93 -9.53
C TYR A 183 -11.61 -10.23 -8.84
N ILE A 184 -10.72 -10.94 -9.52
CA ILE A 184 -10.06 -12.14 -9.03
C ILE A 184 -8.56 -11.87 -9.08
N ASP A 185 -7.88 -11.99 -7.94
CA ASP A 185 -6.43 -11.96 -7.87
C ASP A 185 -5.89 -13.38 -8.09
N VAL A 186 -5.01 -13.51 -9.07
CA VAL A 186 -4.20 -14.71 -9.33
C VAL A 186 -2.79 -14.39 -8.84
N PHE A 187 -2.26 -15.17 -7.92
CA PHE A 187 -0.96 -14.88 -7.32
C PHE A 187 -0.07 -16.10 -7.17
N ASN A 188 1.23 -15.85 -7.13
CA ASN A 188 2.24 -16.86 -6.92
C ASN A 188 2.52 -17.04 -5.41
N LYS A 189 2.50 -18.29 -4.94
CA LYS A 189 2.93 -18.69 -3.59
C LYS A 189 4.33 -19.31 -3.57
N GLY A 190 4.99 -19.35 -4.72
CA GLY A 190 6.32 -19.91 -4.90
C GLY A 190 7.27 -18.98 -5.62
N THR A 191 8.44 -19.52 -5.95
CA THR A 191 9.47 -18.84 -6.73
C THR A 191 9.29 -19.03 -8.23
N GLY A 192 9.91 -18.17 -9.04
CA GLY A 192 9.84 -18.22 -10.50
C GLY A 192 8.55 -17.62 -11.09
N ILE A 193 8.29 -17.93 -12.36
CA ILE A 193 7.20 -17.35 -13.12
C ILE A 193 6.01 -18.32 -13.14
N LEU A 194 4.89 -17.90 -12.57
CA LEU A 194 3.62 -18.59 -12.63
C LEU A 194 2.95 -18.30 -13.99
N LYS A 195 2.59 -19.36 -14.73
CA LYS A 195 1.70 -19.27 -15.90
C LYS A 195 0.31 -19.70 -15.47
N TRP A 196 -0.70 -18.93 -15.86
CA TRP A 196 -2.08 -19.22 -15.49
C TRP A 196 -3.04 -19.07 -16.67
N LYS A 197 -4.17 -19.74 -16.57
CA LYS A 197 -5.29 -19.65 -17.51
C LYS A 197 -6.61 -19.62 -16.74
N ALA A 198 -7.54 -18.76 -17.16
CA ALA A 198 -8.91 -18.68 -16.68
C ALA A 198 -9.86 -19.04 -17.83
N THR A 199 -10.85 -19.87 -17.54
CA THR A 199 -11.84 -20.28 -18.55
C THR A 199 -13.23 -20.02 -17.97
N PRO A 200 -13.97 -19.02 -18.47
CA PRO A 200 -15.37 -18.81 -18.09
C PRO A 200 -16.22 -20.06 -18.40
N SER A 201 -17.06 -20.48 -17.48
CA SER A 201 -17.93 -21.65 -17.63
C SER A 201 -19.26 -21.35 -18.35
N ALA A 202 -19.56 -20.06 -18.52
CA ALA A 202 -20.78 -19.62 -19.21
C ALA A 202 -20.51 -18.39 -20.09
N SER A 203 -21.23 -18.29 -21.22
CA SER A 203 -21.02 -17.25 -22.23
C SER A 203 -21.32 -15.81 -21.74
N TRP A 204 -22.10 -15.68 -20.69
CA TRP A 204 -22.40 -14.37 -20.10
C TRP A 204 -21.34 -13.85 -19.13
N ILE A 205 -20.36 -14.70 -18.74
CA ILE A 205 -19.24 -14.28 -17.91
C ILE A 205 -18.19 -13.66 -18.81
N GLN A 206 -17.94 -12.38 -18.62
CA GLN A 206 -16.91 -11.64 -19.33
C GLN A 206 -15.73 -11.36 -18.41
N VAL A 207 -14.53 -11.58 -18.91
CA VAL A 207 -13.27 -11.30 -18.20
C VAL A 207 -12.35 -10.48 -19.10
N ASP A 208 -11.58 -9.58 -18.49
CA ASP A 208 -10.64 -8.72 -19.23
C ASP A 208 -9.46 -9.51 -19.83
N LYS A 209 -9.11 -10.66 -19.24
CA LYS A 209 -8.05 -11.54 -19.72
C LYS A 209 -8.27 -12.99 -19.27
N THR A 210 -7.90 -13.92 -20.15
CA THR A 210 -8.09 -15.37 -19.95
C THR A 210 -6.79 -16.12 -19.68
N SER A 211 -5.63 -15.45 -19.72
CA SER A 211 -4.33 -16.06 -19.40
C SER A 211 -3.30 -14.99 -19.07
N GLY A 212 -2.23 -15.39 -18.41
CA GLY A 212 -1.14 -14.48 -18.09
C GLY A 212 0.05 -15.19 -17.47
N THR A 213 1.08 -14.40 -17.20
CA THR A 213 2.29 -14.83 -16.48
C THR A 213 2.66 -13.80 -15.41
N THR A 214 3.01 -14.27 -14.23
CA THR A 214 3.42 -13.37 -13.15
C THR A 214 4.43 -14.01 -12.21
N SER A 215 5.34 -13.21 -11.67
CA SER A 215 6.20 -13.64 -10.55
C SER A 215 5.55 -13.36 -9.19
N TYR A 216 4.58 -12.46 -9.13
CA TYR A 216 3.92 -12.03 -7.91
C TYR A 216 2.41 -12.23 -7.98
N GLU A 217 1.72 -11.32 -8.64
CA GLU A 217 0.27 -11.37 -8.78
C GLU A 217 -0.20 -10.72 -10.08
N ASP A 218 -1.36 -11.11 -10.52
CA ASP A 218 -2.10 -10.53 -11.63
C ASP A 218 -3.57 -10.44 -11.25
N ARG A 219 -4.31 -9.51 -11.82
CA ARG A 219 -5.71 -9.28 -11.52
C ARG A 219 -6.56 -9.47 -12.76
N ILE A 220 -7.61 -10.26 -12.64
CA ILE A 220 -8.63 -10.47 -13.66
C ILE A 220 -9.86 -9.67 -13.25
N THR A 221 -10.37 -8.82 -14.14
CA THR A 221 -11.64 -8.12 -13.93
C THR A 221 -12.76 -8.94 -14.57
N VAL A 222 -13.83 -9.11 -13.79
CA VAL A 222 -15.02 -9.88 -14.18
C VAL A 222 -16.21 -8.96 -14.28
#